data_2450f3d4aafc379faba90285c3b35d17
#
_entry.id   2450f3d4aafc379faba90285c3b35d17
#
_cell.length_a   1.000
_cell.length_b   1.000
_cell.length_c   1.000
_cell.angle_alpha   90.00
_cell.angle_beta   90.00
_cell.angle_gamma   90.00
#
_symmetry.space_group_name_H-M   'P 1'
#
loop_
_entity.id
_entity.type
_entity.pdbx_description
1 polymer ?
#
loop_
_entity_poly.entity_id
_entity_poly.type
_entity_poly.pdbx_seq_one_letter_code
_entity_poly.pdbx_strand_id
1 'polypeptide(L)'
;MKSDLHHLRPAKSNVNSSRGNKPYNEIADSETDNWYWLNYSTSSIPSSNINEYSESKSGNFEPREDRKGDVARAIFYFYTIYNNVADEDFFNTQKDILYEWHNQDPVTDSEINRTWQIASYQNNIPNPFIVDESLIYRAYFFNTELGDANLDSIVNVVDVVLLVSYIFGESNLSEE
;
A
#
# COMPACT_ATOMS: atom_id res chain seq x y z
N MET A 1 -11.95 -13.16 -6.85
CA MET A 1 -12.02 -11.70 -6.74
C MET A 1 -13.18 -11.22 -5.86
N LYS A 2 -14.47 -11.36 -6.25
CA LYS A 2 -15.62 -10.80 -5.47
C LYS A 2 -15.83 -11.41 -4.07
N SER A 3 -15.27 -12.55 -3.76
CA SER A 3 -15.35 -13.24 -2.47
C SER A 3 -14.05 -13.23 -1.67
N ASP A 4 -13.01 -12.58 -2.18
CA ASP A 4 -11.76 -12.44 -1.48
C ASP A 4 -11.82 -11.28 -0.49
N LEU A 5 -11.76 -11.62 0.80
CA LEU A 5 -11.96 -10.66 1.88
C LEU A 5 -10.69 -9.88 2.25
N HIS A 6 -9.52 -10.24 1.70
CA HIS A 6 -8.28 -9.53 2.00
C HIS A 6 -8.25 -8.10 1.47
N HIS A 7 -8.90 -7.87 0.31
CA HIS A 7 -9.01 -6.53 -0.27
C HIS A 7 -10.37 -5.85 -0.03
N LEU A 8 -11.32 -6.52 0.66
CA LEU A 8 -12.63 -5.95 0.96
C LEU A 8 -12.66 -5.42 2.39
N ARG A 9 -13.07 -4.18 2.56
CA ARG A 9 -13.25 -3.53 3.85
C ARG A 9 -14.67 -2.99 3.98
N PRO A 10 -15.32 -3.14 5.14
CA PRO A 10 -16.62 -2.51 5.36
C PRO A 10 -16.47 -0.99 5.36
N ALA A 11 -17.30 -0.31 4.61
CA ALA A 11 -17.37 1.15 4.54
C ALA A 11 -18.82 1.65 4.64
N LYS A 12 -18.99 2.86 5.13
CA LYS A 12 -20.29 3.54 5.10
C LYS A 12 -20.71 3.77 3.64
N SER A 13 -21.99 3.63 3.36
CA SER A 13 -22.54 3.74 2.01
C SER A 13 -22.22 5.09 1.35
N ASN A 14 -22.36 6.21 2.09
CA ASN A 14 -22.02 7.53 1.60
C ASN A 14 -20.51 7.69 1.30
N VAL A 15 -19.65 7.18 2.16
CA VAL A 15 -18.19 7.18 1.99
C VAL A 15 -17.80 6.36 0.77
N ASN A 16 -18.32 5.13 0.66
CA ASN A 16 -18.06 4.26 -0.47
C ASN A 16 -18.56 4.87 -1.79
N SER A 17 -19.74 5.50 -1.78
CA SER A 17 -20.28 6.18 -2.96
C SER A 17 -19.46 7.40 -3.35
N SER A 18 -18.95 8.15 -2.37
CA SER A 18 -18.07 9.30 -2.62
C SER A 18 -16.72 8.89 -3.16
N ARG A 19 -16.14 7.81 -2.65
CA ARG A 19 -14.92 7.23 -3.20
C ARG A 19 -15.16 6.78 -4.65
N GLY A 20 -16.22 6.02 -4.91
CA GLY A 20 -16.53 5.51 -6.24
C GLY A 20 -15.34 4.78 -6.86
N ASN A 21 -14.85 5.27 -8.00
CA ASN A 21 -13.65 4.80 -8.69
C ASN A 21 -12.49 5.80 -8.67
N LYS A 22 -12.52 6.78 -7.79
CA LYS A 22 -11.41 7.74 -7.66
C LYS A 22 -10.15 7.03 -7.16
N PRO A 23 -8.96 7.39 -7.65
CA PRO A 23 -7.71 6.96 -7.04
C PRO A 23 -7.58 7.55 -5.64
N TYR A 24 -6.82 6.87 -4.83
CA TYR A 24 -6.39 7.39 -3.54
C TYR A 24 -5.27 8.41 -3.71
N ASN A 25 -5.33 9.48 -2.94
CA ASN A 25 -4.28 10.49 -2.87
C ASN A 25 -4.45 11.34 -1.62
N GLU A 26 -3.37 12.00 -1.20
CA GLU A 26 -3.40 13.05 -0.19
C GLU A 26 -4.17 14.25 -0.73
N ILE A 27 -5.02 14.85 0.10
CA ILE A 27 -5.83 16.01 -0.25
C ILE A 27 -5.54 17.12 0.75
N ALA A 28 -5.07 18.27 0.27
CA ALA A 28 -4.91 19.40 1.17
C ALA A 28 -6.28 19.84 1.72
N ASP A 29 -6.38 20.12 3.02
CA ASP A 29 -7.62 20.55 3.70
C ASP A 29 -8.39 21.63 2.96
N SER A 30 -7.65 22.60 2.40
CA SER A 30 -8.22 23.73 1.64
C SER A 30 -8.80 23.34 0.27
N GLU A 31 -8.53 22.13 -0.20
CA GLU A 31 -8.98 21.60 -1.49
C GLU A 31 -10.07 20.51 -1.33
N THR A 32 -10.39 20.14 -0.09
CA THR A 32 -11.38 19.11 0.19
C THR A 32 -12.79 19.62 0.00
N ASP A 33 -13.53 18.97 -0.90
CA ASP A 33 -14.93 19.31 -1.18
C ASP A 33 -15.86 18.77 -0.10
N ASN A 34 -15.60 17.57 0.42
CA ASN A 34 -16.44 16.90 1.41
C ASN A 34 -15.62 16.07 2.40
N TRP A 35 -16.00 16.17 3.66
CA TRP A 35 -15.47 15.47 4.82
C TRP A 35 -16.47 14.48 5.35
N TYR A 36 -16.07 13.26 5.71
CA TYR A 36 -16.94 12.19 6.19
C TYR A 36 -16.43 11.60 7.50
N TRP A 37 -17.24 11.67 8.54
CA TRP A 37 -16.96 11.09 9.84
C TRP A 37 -18.22 10.43 10.43
N LEU A 38 -18.14 9.14 10.77
CA LEU A 38 -19.28 8.37 11.26
C LEU A 38 -20.52 8.52 10.36
N ASN A 39 -21.60 9.14 10.85
CA ASN A 39 -22.83 9.43 10.10
C ASN A 39 -22.93 10.89 9.66
N TYR A 40 -21.86 11.65 9.87
CA TYR A 40 -21.79 13.07 9.59
C TYR A 40 -20.99 13.34 8.32
N SER A 41 -21.39 14.34 7.57
CA SER A 41 -20.60 14.89 6.47
C SER A 41 -20.73 16.41 6.42
N THR A 42 -19.69 17.08 5.97
CA THR A 42 -19.63 18.53 5.85
C THR A 42 -18.76 18.94 4.65
N SER A 43 -19.05 20.11 4.08
CA SER A 43 -18.17 20.76 3.09
C SER A 43 -17.26 21.83 3.70
N SER A 44 -17.31 22.00 5.03
CA SER A 44 -16.44 22.92 5.74
C SER A 44 -15.34 22.12 6.46
N ILE A 45 -14.13 22.68 6.53
CA ILE A 45 -13.01 22.08 7.26
C ILE A 45 -13.43 21.84 8.72
N PRO A 46 -13.32 20.60 9.23
CA PRO A 46 -13.64 20.30 10.62
C PRO A 46 -12.76 21.08 11.58
N SER A 47 -13.35 21.62 12.64
CA SER A 47 -12.63 22.37 13.68
C SER A 47 -11.95 21.48 14.73
N SER A 48 -12.24 20.18 14.73
CA SER A 48 -11.69 19.18 15.65
C SER A 48 -11.71 17.79 15.02
N ASN A 49 -10.86 16.89 15.52
CA ASN A 49 -10.77 15.49 15.10
C ASN A 49 -10.58 15.31 13.58
N ILE A 50 -9.88 16.23 12.93
CA ILE A 50 -9.75 16.26 11.48
C ILE A 50 -9.22 14.92 10.94
N ASN A 51 -8.27 14.31 11.63
CA ASN A 51 -7.67 13.03 11.26
C ASN A 51 -8.65 11.83 11.30
N GLU A 52 -9.83 11.99 11.88
CA GLU A 52 -10.88 10.96 11.89
C GLU A 52 -11.82 11.04 10.69
N TYR A 53 -11.66 12.05 9.85
CA TYR A 53 -12.46 12.21 8.64
C TYR A 53 -11.79 11.55 7.44
N SER A 54 -12.62 10.99 6.56
CA SER A 54 -12.23 10.70 5.19
C SER A 54 -12.58 11.90 4.32
N GLU A 55 -11.75 12.17 3.33
CA GLU A 55 -11.83 13.35 2.48
C GLU A 55 -12.09 12.98 1.02
N SER A 56 -12.78 13.85 0.34
CA SER A 56 -13.09 13.68 -1.07
C SER A 56 -13.07 15.00 -1.80
N LYS A 57 -12.41 15.03 -2.95
CA LYS A 57 -12.52 16.10 -3.94
C LYS A 57 -12.79 15.53 -5.33
N SER A 58 -12.97 16.40 -6.31
CA SER A 58 -13.06 15.97 -7.70
C SER A 58 -11.77 15.22 -8.08
N GLY A 59 -11.90 13.94 -8.44
CA GLY A 59 -10.80 13.11 -8.93
C GLY A 59 -10.04 12.31 -7.88
N ASN A 60 -10.06 12.66 -6.59
CA ASN A 60 -9.32 11.95 -5.55
C ASN A 60 -10.18 11.64 -4.31
N PHE A 61 -9.73 10.65 -3.56
CA PHE A 61 -10.29 10.28 -2.27
C PHE A 61 -9.17 9.95 -1.29
N GLU A 62 -9.32 10.44 -0.05
CA GLU A 62 -8.40 10.18 1.05
C GLU A 62 -9.16 9.49 2.20
N PRO A 63 -8.71 8.33 2.68
CA PRO A 63 -9.27 7.72 3.88
C PRO A 63 -8.77 8.48 5.11
N ARG A 64 -9.48 8.34 6.23
CA ARG A 64 -9.00 8.85 7.52
C ARG A 64 -7.64 8.28 7.87
N GLU A 65 -6.86 9.02 8.67
CA GLU A 65 -5.44 8.75 8.92
C GLU A 65 -5.17 7.32 9.40
N ASP A 66 -5.93 6.82 10.37
CA ASP A 66 -5.77 5.49 10.95
C ASP A 66 -6.24 4.33 10.04
N ARG A 67 -6.48 4.59 8.74
CA ARG A 67 -6.88 3.62 7.73
C ARG A 67 -6.05 3.70 6.45
N LYS A 68 -5.13 4.62 6.38
CA LYS A 68 -4.28 4.82 5.21
C LYS A 68 -3.45 3.57 4.90
N GLY A 69 -2.76 3.02 5.90
CA GLY A 69 -2.00 1.79 5.76
C GLY A 69 -2.86 0.56 5.46
N ASP A 70 -4.02 0.43 6.13
CA ASP A 70 -5.02 -0.60 5.86
C ASP A 70 -5.42 -0.64 4.36
N VAL A 71 -5.71 0.55 3.81
CA VAL A 71 -6.10 0.71 2.40
C VAL A 71 -4.94 0.40 1.48
N ALA A 72 -3.76 0.91 1.78
CA ALA A 72 -2.54 0.66 1.01
C ALA A 72 -2.28 -0.84 0.85
N ARG A 73 -2.20 -1.57 1.97
CA ARG A 73 -1.96 -3.03 1.98
C ARG A 73 -3.05 -3.83 1.27
N ALA A 74 -4.29 -3.35 1.28
CA ALA A 74 -5.39 -3.98 0.54
C ALA A 74 -5.27 -3.75 -0.98
N ILE A 75 -4.84 -2.57 -1.42
CA ILE A 75 -4.66 -2.26 -2.85
C ILE A 75 -3.44 -2.98 -3.41
N PHE A 76 -2.30 -2.99 -2.71
CA PHE A 76 -1.12 -3.76 -3.10
C PHE A 76 -1.46 -5.26 -3.22
N TYR A 77 -2.21 -5.81 -2.26
CA TYR A 77 -2.70 -7.18 -2.34
C TYR A 77 -3.55 -7.41 -3.59
N PHE A 78 -4.55 -6.55 -3.80
CA PHE A 78 -5.44 -6.69 -4.96
C PHE A 78 -4.66 -6.67 -6.27
N TYR A 79 -3.77 -5.71 -6.45
CA TYR A 79 -2.98 -5.58 -7.66
C TYR A 79 -2.05 -6.79 -7.86
N THR A 80 -1.40 -7.28 -6.81
CA THR A 80 -0.51 -8.44 -6.88
C THR A 80 -1.24 -9.72 -7.28
N ILE A 81 -2.36 -10.01 -6.60
CA ILE A 81 -3.08 -11.29 -6.79
C ILE A 81 -3.92 -11.29 -8.07
N TYR A 82 -4.39 -10.13 -8.49
CA TYR A 82 -5.29 -9.98 -9.64
C TYR A 82 -4.68 -9.14 -10.77
N ASN A 83 -3.36 -9.17 -10.93
CA ASN A 83 -2.61 -8.37 -11.90
C ASN A 83 -3.08 -8.55 -13.36
N ASN A 84 -3.63 -9.71 -13.70
CA ASN A 84 -4.15 -10.00 -15.04
C ASN A 84 -5.49 -9.31 -15.37
N VAL A 85 -6.16 -8.70 -14.38
CA VAL A 85 -7.44 -7.99 -14.52
C VAL A 85 -7.45 -6.63 -13.84
N ALA A 86 -6.42 -6.32 -13.05
CA ALA A 86 -6.23 -5.01 -12.46
C ALA A 86 -5.74 -4.02 -13.52
N ASP A 87 -6.20 -2.78 -13.40
CA ASP A 87 -5.76 -1.69 -14.27
C ASP A 87 -4.40 -1.17 -13.75
N GLU A 88 -3.35 -1.38 -14.54
CA GLU A 88 -1.98 -1.02 -14.17
C GLU A 88 -1.79 0.50 -14.13
N ASP A 89 -2.34 1.23 -15.08
CA ASP A 89 -2.24 2.69 -15.12
C ASP A 89 -2.94 3.30 -13.91
N PHE A 90 -4.13 2.79 -13.56
CA PHE A 90 -4.84 3.22 -12.37
C PHE A 90 -4.07 2.90 -11.08
N PHE A 91 -3.44 1.74 -10.98
CA PHE A 91 -2.58 1.40 -9.84
C PHE A 91 -1.38 2.35 -9.75
N ASN A 92 -0.69 2.60 -10.86
CA ASN A 92 0.49 3.45 -10.92
C ASN A 92 0.20 4.91 -10.54
N THR A 93 -1.03 5.42 -10.77
CA THR A 93 -1.41 6.78 -10.36
C THR A 93 -1.42 6.98 -8.84
N GLN A 94 -1.48 5.91 -8.04
CA GLN A 94 -1.60 5.96 -6.59
C GLN A 94 -0.54 5.14 -5.85
N LYS A 95 0.30 4.41 -6.55
CA LYS A 95 1.28 3.48 -5.97
C LYS A 95 2.20 4.15 -4.95
N ASP A 96 2.73 5.31 -5.27
CA ASP A 96 3.73 5.99 -4.44
C ASP A 96 3.09 6.51 -3.15
N ILE A 97 1.93 7.17 -3.23
CA ILE A 97 1.21 7.64 -2.03
C ILE A 97 0.72 6.48 -1.16
N LEU A 98 0.31 5.36 -1.76
CA LEU A 98 -0.06 4.15 -1.01
C LEU A 98 1.14 3.58 -0.25
N TYR A 99 2.35 3.65 -0.81
CA TYR A 99 3.55 3.22 -0.12
C TYR A 99 3.92 4.16 1.03
N GLU A 100 3.78 5.48 0.85
CA GLU A 100 3.95 6.45 1.94
C GLU A 100 2.97 6.15 3.08
N TRP A 101 1.70 5.92 2.78
CA TRP A 101 0.68 5.57 3.78
C TRP A 101 0.97 4.24 4.50
N HIS A 102 1.49 3.26 3.79
CA HIS A 102 1.92 1.99 4.39
C HIS A 102 2.98 2.20 5.47
N ASN A 103 3.94 3.11 5.23
CA ASN A 103 5.00 3.42 6.18
C ASN A 103 4.53 4.33 7.33
N GLN A 104 3.54 5.20 7.11
CA GLN A 104 3.01 6.12 8.11
C GLN A 104 2.02 5.45 9.07
N ASP A 105 1.25 4.48 8.58
CA ASP A 105 0.24 3.72 9.32
C ASP A 105 0.62 2.22 9.31
N PRO A 106 1.52 1.79 10.22
CA PRO A 106 2.05 0.43 10.27
C PRO A 106 0.98 -0.61 10.61
N VAL A 107 1.32 -1.88 10.37
CA VAL A 107 0.41 -3.01 10.64
C VAL A 107 0.05 -3.08 12.11
N THR A 108 -1.25 -3.17 12.39
CA THR A 108 -1.79 -3.33 13.74
C THR A 108 -2.08 -4.80 14.09
N ASP A 109 -2.11 -5.13 15.37
CA ASP A 109 -2.55 -6.45 15.85
C ASP A 109 -3.95 -6.82 15.32
N SER A 110 -4.81 -5.84 15.14
CA SER A 110 -6.16 -6.02 14.56
C SER A 110 -6.10 -6.49 13.12
N GLU A 111 -5.18 -5.94 12.31
CA GLU A 111 -4.99 -6.39 10.93
C GLU A 111 -4.38 -7.79 10.88
N ILE A 112 -3.39 -8.08 11.72
CA ILE A 112 -2.80 -9.42 11.83
C ILE A 112 -3.88 -10.44 12.18
N ASN A 113 -4.66 -10.19 13.22
CA ASN A 113 -5.75 -11.07 13.61
C ASN A 113 -6.78 -11.25 12.49
N ARG A 114 -7.15 -10.16 11.83
CA ARG A 114 -8.11 -10.19 10.72
C ARG A 114 -7.58 -11.00 9.52
N THR A 115 -6.33 -10.80 9.12
CA THR A 115 -5.79 -11.51 7.95
C THR A 115 -5.74 -13.03 8.20
N TRP A 116 -5.38 -13.47 9.41
CA TRP A 116 -5.39 -14.89 9.76
C TRP A 116 -6.81 -15.48 9.89
N GLN A 117 -7.77 -14.71 10.39
CA GLN A 117 -9.17 -15.11 10.38
C GLN A 117 -9.68 -15.32 8.95
N ILE A 118 -9.40 -14.39 8.04
CA ILE A 118 -9.75 -14.53 6.62
C ILE A 118 -9.04 -15.74 6.01
N ALA A 119 -7.76 -15.91 6.26
CA ALA A 119 -6.97 -17.02 5.76
C ALA A 119 -7.61 -18.38 6.09
N SER A 120 -8.16 -18.55 7.30
CA SER A 120 -8.82 -19.79 7.71
C SER A 120 -10.01 -20.19 6.83
N TYR A 121 -10.61 -19.23 6.11
CA TYR A 121 -11.69 -19.45 5.13
C TYR A 121 -11.21 -19.42 3.68
N GLN A 122 -9.96 -19.01 3.43
CA GLN A 122 -9.37 -18.81 2.11
C GLN A 122 -8.03 -19.56 1.96
N ASN A 123 -8.08 -20.89 2.02
CA ASN A 123 -6.94 -21.79 1.79
C ASN A 123 -5.75 -21.61 2.73
N ASN A 124 -5.96 -21.03 3.90
CA ASN A 124 -4.92 -20.66 4.88
C ASN A 124 -3.85 -19.69 4.33
N ILE A 125 -4.23 -18.84 3.38
CA ILE A 125 -3.33 -17.86 2.78
C ILE A 125 -3.67 -16.47 3.34
N PRO A 126 -2.83 -15.86 4.20
CA PRO A 126 -3.01 -14.48 4.67
C PRO A 126 -2.59 -13.46 3.60
N ASN A 127 -2.93 -12.18 3.80
CA ASN A 127 -2.36 -11.11 3.00
C ASN A 127 -0.85 -10.98 3.31
N PRO A 128 0.03 -11.22 2.33
CA PRO A 128 1.48 -11.22 2.57
C PRO A 128 2.02 -9.87 3.02
N PHE A 129 1.40 -8.77 2.59
CA PHE A 129 1.82 -7.40 2.95
C PHE A 129 1.41 -6.98 4.38
N ILE A 130 0.62 -7.81 5.06
CA ILE A 130 0.33 -7.67 6.50
C ILE A 130 1.28 -8.55 7.31
N VAL A 131 1.69 -9.70 6.76
CA VAL A 131 2.58 -10.64 7.45
C VAL A 131 4.04 -10.19 7.39
N ASP A 132 4.42 -9.56 6.28
CA ASP A 132 5.77 -9.02 6.04
C ASP A 132 5.63 -7.61 5.43
N GLU A 133 5.78 -6.58 6.26
CA GLU A 133 5.65 -5.18 5.86
C GLU A 133 6.73 -4.76 4.85
N SER A 134 7.91 -5.39 4.87
CA SER A 134 9.00 -5.08 3.93
C SER A 134 8.69 -5.51 2.49
N LEU A 135 7.70 -6.39 2.32
CA LEU A 135 7.43 -7.03 1.03
C LEU A 135 6.91 -6.04 -0.02
N ILE A 136 6.19 -4.96 0.38
CA ILE A 136 5.76 -3.93 -0.59
C ILE A 136 6.97 -3.27 -1.23
N TYR A 137 7.95 -2.84 -0.42
CA TYR A 137 9.18 -2.24 -0.94
C TYR A 137 9.90 -3.20 -1.89
N ARG A 138 10.13 -4.43 -1.44
CA ARG A 138 10.87 -5.44 -2.21
C ARG A 138 10.19 -5.82 -3.52
N ALA A 139 8.85 -5.79 -3.56
CA ALA A 139 8.09 -6.18 -4.75
C ALA A 139 7.90 -5.05 -5.77
N TYR A 140 7.86 -3.78 -5.33
CA TYR A 140 7.41 -2.68 -6.17
C TYR A 140 8.38 -1.51 -6.28
N PHE A 141 9.34 -1.39 -5.37
CA PHE A 141 10.25 -0.24 -5.28
C PHE A 141 11.72 -0.65 -5.26
N PHE A 142 12.00 -1.89 -4.90
CA PHE A 142 13.36 -2.40 -4.93
C PHE A 142 13.76 -2.70 -6.38
N ASN A 143 14.52 -1.79 -6.97
CA ASN A 143 14.98 -1.91 -8.34
C ASN A 143 16.43 -2.44 -8.32
N THR A 144 16.58 -3.77 -8.29
CA THR A 144 17.88 -4.39 -8.60
C THR A 144 17.96 -4.59 -10.10
N GLU A 145 18.80 -3.83 -10.76
CA GLU A 145 19.21 -4.19 -12.11
C GLU A 145 19.98 -5.53 -12.08
N LEU A 146 19.66 -6.43 -12.99
CA LEU A 146 20.34 -7.73 -13.06
C LEU A 146 21.85 -7.49 -13.30
N GLY A 147 22.67 -7.88 -12.33
CA GLY A 147 24.12 -7.65 -12.37
C GLY A 147 24.62 -6.55 -11.43
N ASP A 148 23.73 -5.81 -10.79
CA ASP A 148 24.08 -4.85 -9.72
C ASP A 148 24.31 -5.61 -8.40
N ALA A 149 25.53 -6.04 -8.20
CA ALA A 149 25.91 -6.88 -7.05
C ALA A 149 26.18 -6.08 -5.77
N ASN A 150 26.50 -4.80 -5.89
CA ASN A 150 26.75 -3.90 -4.76
C ASN A 150 25.52 -3.02 -4.39
N LEU A 151 24.43 -3.14 -5.14
CA LEU A 151 23.15 -2.44 -4.94
C LEU A 151 23.27 -0.90 -5.01
N ASP A 152 24.21 -0.38 -5.83
CA ASP A 152 24.38 1.06 -6.03
C ASP A 152 23.55 1.62 -7.19
N SER A 153 22.72 0.78 -7.81
CA SER A 153 21.86 1.05 -8.98
C SER A 153 22.62 1.34 -10.28
N ILE A 154 23.91 0.95 -10.36
CA ILE A 154 24.76 1.13 -11.52
C ILE A 154 25.48 -0.18 -11.87
N VAL A 155 25.01 -0.89 -12.88
CA VAL A 155 25.70 -2.11 -13.35
C VAL A 155 27.00 -1.74 -14.04
N ASN A 156 28.13 -2.08 -13.41
CA ASN A 156 29.45 -1.74 -13.91
C ASN A 156 30.53 -2.79 -13.49
N VAL A 157 31.80 -2.48 -13.73
CA VAL A 157 32.91 -3.40 -13.44
C VAL A 157 33.09 -3.66 -11.93
N VAL A 158 32.61 -2.78 -11.06
CA VAL A 158 32.70 -2.96 -9.60
C VAL A 158 31.87 -4.16 -9.17
N ASP A 159 30.69 -4.35 -9.76
CA ASP A 159 29.82 -5.52 -9.52
C ASP A 159 30.52 -6.83 -9.91
N VAL A 160 31.16 -6.81 -11.07
CA VAL A 160 31.91 -7.97 -11.53
C VAL A 160 33.06 -8.31 -10.56
N VAL A 161 33.77 -7.31 -10.07
CA VAL A 161 34.85 -7.48 -9.07
C VAL A 161 34.28 -8.05 -7.77
N LEU A 162 33.13 -7.54 -7.31
CA LEU A 162 32.48 -8.04 -6.09
C LEU A 162 32.02 -9.49 -6.24
N LEU A 163 31.39 -9.84 -7.35
CA LEU A 163 31.00 -11.23 -7.65
C LEU A 163 32.18 -12.17 -7.73
N VAL A 164 33.28 -11.75 -8.36
CA VAL A 164 34.51 -12.54 -8.45
C VAL A 164 35.11 -12.74 -7.06
N SER A 165 35.21 -11.69 -6.25
CA SER A 165 35.71 -11.77 -4.86
C SER A 165 34.87 -12.72 -4.01
N TYR A 166 33.52 -12.68 -4.16
CA TYR A 166 32.62 -13.62 -3.50
C TYR A 166 32.89 -15.08 -3.92
N ILE A 167 33.04 -15.33 -5.23
CA ILE A 167 33.33 -16.68 -5.75
C ILE A 167 34.66 -17.22 -5.19
N PHE A 168 35.66 -16.38 -5.00
CA PHE A 168 36.93 -16.77 -4.40
C PHE A 168 36.94 -16.79 -2.87
N GLY A 169 35.81 -16.45 -2.22
CA GLY A 169 35.67 -16.45 -0.76
C GLY A 169 36.39 -15.28 -0.07
N GLU A 170 36.69 -14.22 -0.79
CA GLU A 170 37.40 -13.03 -0.27
C GLU A 170 36.43 -11.97 0.32
N SER A 171 35.13 -12.07 0.04
CA SER A 171 34.09 -11.21 0.57
C SER A 171 32.76 -11.97 0.78
N ASN A 172 31.95 -11.54 1.74
CA ASN A 172 30.55 -11.96 1.86
C ASN A 172 29.69 -10.90 1.18
N LEU A 173 28.75 -11.31 0.30
CA LEU A 173 27.64 -10.46 -0.09
C LEU A 173 26.84 -10.20 1.18
N SER A 174 26.63 -8.94 1.55
CA SER A 174 25.85 -8.61 2.73
C SER A 174 24.40 -9.09 2.52
N GLU A 175 23.96 -10.02 3.38
CA GLU A 175 22.54 -10.29 3.57
C GLU A 175 21.96 -9.10 4.36
N GLU A 176 21.33 -8.12 3.70
CA GLU A 176 20.46 -7.12 4.32
C GLU A 176 19.00 -7.41 3.97
#